data_f38bda9b408d0b795bb00c54d96b9d67
#
_entry.id   f38bda9b408d0b795bb00c54d96b9d67
#
_cell.length_a   1.000
_cell.length_b   1.000
_cell.length_c   1.000
_cell.angle_alpha   90.00
_cell.angle_beta   90.00
_cell.angle_gamma   90.00
#
_symmetry.space_group_name_H-M   'P 1'
#
loop_
_entity.id
_entity.type
_entity.pdbx_description
1 polymer ?
#
loop_
_entity_poly.entity_id
_entity_poly.type
_entity_poly.pdbx_seq_one_letter_code
_entity_poly.pdbx_strand_id
1 'polypeptide(L)'
;MKNLLWLILIGLLFVACSSIDCPVQNSVNTVWLVYNDDEEPDTLKDTLSIFTTRRDGSDTVLVNYDTNVDSLKLPVSYNDPEDTLYFFIWGTHMTTDSVYYAVYSLDTVYIAKDNTPHFESVDCAISYFHTITDLRYTTNRIKRIDIQKTAVNYDASTEHFRIHFNEE
;
A
#
# COMPACT_ATOMS: atom_id res chain seq x y z
N MET A 1 -26.50 42.46 37.24
CA MET A 1 -26.49 41.00 37.36
C MET A 1 -27.20 40.31 36.20
N LYS A 2 -28.37 40.80 35.74
CA LYS A 2 -29.16 40.21 34.65
C LYS A 2 -28.41 40.18 33.30
N ASN A 3 -27.66 41.24 32.98
CA ASN A 3 -26.88 41.33 31.71
C ASN A 3 -25.60 40.45 31.72
N LEU A 4 -25.02 40.20 32.92
CA LEU A 4 -23.85 39.34 33.06
C LEU A 4 -24.22 37.85 32.82
N LEU A 5 -25.42 37.46 33.26
CA LEU A 5 -25.93 36.10 33.05
C LEU A 5 -26.17 35.81 31.54
N TRP A 6 -26.64 36.81 30.80
CA TRP A 6 -26.83 36.72 29.35
C TRP A 6 -25.53 36.59 28.57
N LEU A 7 -24.45 37.30 28.99
CA LEU A 7 -23.14 37.20 28.39
C LEU A 7 -22.51 35.83 28.63
N ILE A 8 -22.69 35.22 29.81
CA ILE A 8 -22.20 33.88 30.13
C ILE A 8 -22.98 32.84 29.31
N LEU A 9 -24.28 32.98 29.11
CA LEU A 9 -25.12 32.08 28.33
C LEU A 9 -24.73 32.10 26.84
N ILE A 10 -24.41 33.27 26.29
CA ILE A 10 -23.93 33.43 24.92
C ILE A 10 -22.52 32.84 24.75
N GLY A 11 -21.62 32.99 25.75
CA GLY A 11 -20.28 32.45 25.75
C GLY A 11 -20.24 30.88 25.73
N LEU A 12 -21.23 30.25 26.36
CA LEU A 12 -21.36 28.79 26.40
C LEU A 12 -21.81 28.18 25.07
N LEU A 13 -22.41 28.96 24.17
CA LEU A 13 -22.86 28.51 22.84
C LEU A 13 -21.70 28.37 21.81
N PHE A 14 -20.53 28.96 22.09
CA PHE A 14 -19.37 28.90 21.18
C PHE A 14 -18.40 27.74 21.44
N VAL A 15 -18.66 26.88 22.43
CA VAL A 15 -17.72 25.81 22.81
C VAL A 15 -18.06 24.44 22.16
N ALA A 16 -19.05 24.37 21.30
CA ALA A 16 -19.57 23.12 20.74
C ALA A 16 -19.18 22.89 19.26
N CYS A 17 -17.98 23.29 18.85
CA CYS A 17 -17.42 22.79 17.59
C CYS A 17 -16.24 21.87 17.91
N SER A 18 -16.51 20.60 18.21
CA SER A 18 -15.49 19.57 18.07
C SER A 18 -15.38 19.27 16.58
N SER A 19 -14.31 19.73 15.93
CA SER A 19 -13.97 19.25 14.59
C SER A 19 -13.61 17.76 14.72
N ILE A 20 -14.49 16.89 14.28
CA ILE A 20 -14.17 15.47 14.15
C ILE A 20 -13.21 15.37 12.96
N ASP A 21 -11.97 14.98 13.22
CA ASP A 21 -10.96 14.78 12.19
C ASP A 21 -11.19 13.39 11.62
N CYS A 22 -11.89 13.30 10.49
CA CYS A 22 -12.17 12.02 9.84
C CYS A 22 -10.95 11.55 9.05
N PRO A 23 -10.55 10.26 9.18
CA PRO A 23 -9.54 9.68 8.30
C PRO A 23 -9.93 9.82 6.83
N VAL A 24 -8.95 10.05 5.97
CA VAL A 24 -9.17 10.08 4.53
C VAL A 24 -9.61 8.69 4.08
N GLN A 25 -10.71 8.61 3.34
CA GLN A 25 -11.20 7.36 2.78
C GLN A 25 -10.12 6.71 1.91
N ASN A 26 -9.90 5.40 2.07
CA ASN A 26 -8.86 4.61 1.37
C ASN A 26 -7.40 4.97 1.73
N SER A 27 -7.15 5.44 2.95
CA SER A 27 -5.79 5.67 3.46
C SER A 27 -5.07 4.41 3.95
N VAL A 28 -5.73 3.25 3.85
CA VAL A 28 -5.18 1.96 4.30
C VAL A 28 -4.30 1.38 3.20
N ASN A 29 -3.04 1.09 3.54
CA ASN A 29 -2.05 0.59 2.61
C ASN A 29 -1.35 -0.65 3.16
N THR A 30 -0.93 -1.53 2.28
CA THR A 30 0.07 -2.55 2.61
C THR A 30 1.47 -1.97 2.52
N VAL A 31 2.33 -2.36 3.46
CA VAL A 31 3.76 -2.00 3.48
C VAL A 31 4.57 -3.21 3.07
N TRP A 32 5.46 -3.01 2.12
CA TRP A 32 6.34 -4.01 1.53
C TRP A 32 7.78 -3.59 1.77
N LEU A 33 8.61 -4.50 2.21
CA LEU A 33 10.05 -4.25 2.35
C LEU A 33 10.82 -5.23 1.48
N VAL A 34 11.89 -4.74 0.86
CA VAL A 34 12.77 -5.55 0.02
C VAL A 34 13.85 -6.18 0.90
N TYR A 35 14.08 -7.47 0.71
CA TYR A 35 15.07 -8.27 1.43
C TYR A 35 15.92 -9.10 0.47
N ASN A 36 17.16 -9.35 0.87
CA ASN A 36 18.06 -10.29 0.20
C ASN A 36 17.82 -11.75 0.68
N ASP A 37 18.60 -12.67 0.19
CA ASP A 37 18.50 -14.10 0.55
C ASP A 37 18.93 -14.40 1.99
N ASP A 38 19.73 -13.55 2.59
CA ASP A 38 20.21 -13.66 3.98
C ASP A 38 19.22 -13.03 5.00
N GLU A 39 18.01 -12.67 4.56
CA GLU A 39 16.97 -12.00 5.37
C GLU A 39 17.42 -10.64 5.90
N GLU A 40 18.28 -9.94 5.19
CA GLU A 40 18.69 -8.58 5.48
C GLU A 40 17.97 -7.59 4.55
N PRO A 41 17.66 -6.37 5.02
CA PRO A 41 17.10 -5.33 4.17
C PRO A 41 17.97 -5.07 2.93
N ASP A 42 17.34 -4.99 1.78
CA ASP A 42 17.99 -4.81 0.49
C ASP A 42 17.26 -3.75 -0.36
N THR A 43 17.76 -3.51 -1.55
CA THR A 43 17.25 -2.52 -2.47
C THR A 43 17.22 -3.06 -3.89
N LEU A 44 16.04 -3.07 -4.50
CA LEU A 44 15.90 -3.35 -5.93
C LEU A 44 16.51 -2.17 -6.73
N LYS A 45 17.59 -2.42 -7.45
CA LYS A 45 18.31 -1.39 -8.22
C LYS A 45 17.67 -1.11 -9.58
N ASP A 46 16.97 -2.11 -10.11
CA ASP A 46 16.26 -1.99 -11.38
C ASP A 46 15.06 -1.03 -11.24
N THR A 47 14.59 -0.54 -12.38
CA THR A 47 13.42 0.33 -12.42
C THR A 47 12.16 -0.49 -12.24
N LEU A 48 11.33 -0.09 -11.27
CA LEU A 48 10.07 -0.72 -10.94
C LEU A 48 8.89 0.17 -11.33
N SER A 49 7.92 -0.41 -12.00
CA SER A 49 6.59 0.16 -12.17
C SER A 49 5.55 -0.85 -11.68
N ILE A 50 4.58 -0.39 -10.91
CA ILE A 50 3.48 -1.24 -10.43
C ILE A 50 2.18 -0.64 -10.89
N PHE A 51 1.33 -1.46 -11.49
CA PHE A 51 0.00 -1.06 -11.92
C PHE A 51 -1.06 -2.11 -11.56
N THR A 52 -2.31 -1.70 -11.59
CA THR A 52 -3.48 -2.54 -11.37
C THR A 52 -4.56 -2.17 -12.38
N THR A 53 -5.45 -3.11 -12.68
CA THR A 53 -6.58 -2.87 -13.57
C THR A 53 -7.80 -2.50 -12.73
N ARG A 54 -8.43 -1.37 -13.06
CA ARG A 54 -9.70 -0.95 -12.46
C ARG A 54 -10.86 -1.79 -12.98
N ARG A 55 -11.98 -1.70 -12.29
CA ARG A 55 -13.23 -2.40 -12.65
C ARG A 55 -13.78 -2.03 -14.04
N ASP A 56 -13.48 -0.83 -14.52
CA ASP A 56 -13.83 -0.36 -15.87
C ASP A 56 -12.87 -0.87 -16.97
N GLY A 57 -11.88 -1.68 -16.59
CA GLY A 57 -10.86 -2.23 -17.48
C GLY A 57 -9.70 -1.28 -17.78
N SER A 58 -9.69 -0.08 -17.21
CA SER A 58 -8.55 0.84 -17.34
C SER A 58 -7.44 0.50 -16.35
N ASP A 59 -6.18 0.69 -16.75
CA ASP A 59 -5.04 0.51 -15.84
C ASP A 59 -4.84 1.75 -14.98
N THR A 60 -4.36 1.51 -13.76
CA THR A 60 -3.94 2.55 -12.82
C THR A 60 -2.51 2.28 -12.38
N VAL A 61 -1.64 3.26 -12.61
CA VAL A 61 -0.25 3.20 -12.14
C VAL A 61 -0.20 3.55 -10.66
N LEU A 62 0.35 2.65 -9.85
CA LEU A 62 0.55 2.82 -8.42
C LEU A 62 1.98 3.28 -8.10
N VAL A 63 2.97 2.73 -8.82
CA VAL A 63 4.38 3.11 -8.76
C VAL A 63 4.86 3.34 -10.19
N ASN A 64 5.53 4.45 -10.46
CA ASN A 64 5.92 4.84 -11.79
C ASN A 64 7.42 5.11 -11.91
N TYR A 65 8.15 4.19 -12.56
CA TYR A 65 9.58 4.30 -12.84
C TYR A 65 10.43 4.59 -11.59
N ASP A 66 10.13 3.93 -10.48
CA ASP A 66 10.91 4.06 -9.25
C ASP A 66 12.18 3.21 -9.32
N THR A 67 13.27 3.72 -8.74
CA THR A 67 14.58 3.06 -8.73
C THR A 67 15.15 3.05 -7.33
N ASN A 68 16.02 2.09 -7.03
CA ASN A 68 16.57 1.88 -5.68
C ASN A 68 15.46 1.70 -4.63
N VAL A 69 14.52 0.82 -4.96
CA VAL A 69 13.34 0.57 -4.12
C VAL A 69 13.71 -0.35 -2.97
N ASP A 70 13.64 0.13 -1.76
CA ASP A 70 13.80 -0.62 -0.50
C ASP A 70 12.47 -0.93 0.18
N SER A 71 11.47 -0.10 -0.10
CA SER A 71 10.15 -0.20 0.51
C SER A 71 9.05 0.34 -0.42
N LEU A 72 7.84 -0.19 -0.25
CA LEU A 72 6.66 0.23 -1.00
C LEU A 72 5.46 0.37 -0.08
N LYS A 73 4.58 1.33 -0.40
CA LYS A 73 3.26 1.45 0.21
C LYS A 73 2.22 1.37 -0.91
N LEU A 74 1.47 0.27 -0.93
CA LEU A 74 0.50 0.01 -1.98
C LEU A 74 -0.92 0.05 -1.42
N PRO A 75 -1.84 0.79 -2.06
CA PRO A 75 -3.23 0.88 -1.63
C PRO A 75 -3.93 -0.49 -1.78
N VAL A 76 -4.93 -0.70 -0.95
CA VAL A 76 -5.75 -1.91 -0.95
C VAL A 76 -7.18 -1.55 -1.39
N SER A 77 -7.74 -2.32 -2.32
CA SER A 77 -9.12 -2.14 -2.76
C SER A 77 -10.11 -2.61 -1.68
N TYR A 78 -11.12 -1.79 -1.39
CA TYR A 78 -12.20 -2.18 -0.48
C TYR A 78 -13.40 -2.82 -1.21
N ASN A 79 -13.43 -2.77 -2.54
CA ASN A 79 -14.57 -3.26 -3.33
C ASN A 79 -14.45 -4.73 -3.69
N ASP A 80 -13.22 -5.22 -3.87
CA ASP A 80 -12.96 -6.54 -4.42
C ASP A 80 -12.30 -7.43 -3.35
N PRO A 81 -12.60 -8.73 -3.33
CA PRO A 81 -12.01 -9.67 -2.37
C PRO A 81 -10.57 -10.04 -2.74
N GLU A 82 -10.11 -9.67 -3.95
CA GLU A 82 -8.76 -9.93 -4.42
C GLU A 82 -8.24 -8.72 -5.20
N ASP A 83 -7.02 -8.29 -4.88
CA ASP A 83 -6.27 -7.29 -5.65
C ASP A 83 -5.30 -7.99 -6.58
N THR A 84 -5.20 -7.48 -7.82
CA THR A 84 -4.20 -7.92 -8.80
C THR A 84 -3.23 -6.78 -9.07
N LEU A 85 -1.96 -7.04 -8.82
CA LEU A 85 -0.86 -6.09 -9.01
C LEU A 85 0.10 -6.62 -10.07
N TYR A 86 0.48 -5.79 -11.02
CA TYR A 86 1.44 -6.10 -12.07
C TYR A 86 2.75 -5.39 -11.76
N PHE A 87 3.80 -6.15 -11.51
CA PHE A 87 5.15 -5.66 -11.24
C PHE A 87 5.96 -5.72 -12.52
N PHE A 88 6.13 -4.58 -13.18
CA PHE A 88 6.99 -4.45 -14.34
C PHE A 88 8.36 -3.95 -13.91
N ILE A 89 9.37 -4.78 -14.10
CA ILE A 89 10.75 -4.50 -13.68
C ILE A 89 11.62 -4.51 -14.93
N TRP A 90 12.45 -3.49 -15.07
CA TRP A 90 13.40 -3.42 -16.17
C TRP A 90 14.71 -2.77 -15.72
N GLY A 91 15.80 -3.23 -16.31
CA GLY A 91 17.14 -2.73 -16.02
C GLY A 91 18.09 -2.94 -17.19
N THR A 92 19.30 -2.47 -17.03
CA THR A 92 20.39 -2.71 -17.94
C THR A 92 21.51 -3.39 -17.19
N HIS A 93 21.83 -4.60 -17.58
CA HIS A 93 22.84 -5.45 -16.96
C HIS A 93 24.04 -5.57 -17.88
N MET A 94 25.20 -5.87 -17.29
CA MET A 94 26.45 -5.99 -18.03
C MET A 94 26.96 -7.43 -17.95
N THR A 95 27.24 -8.04 -19.09
CA THR A 95 27.86 -9.36 -19.13
C THR A 95 29.32 -9.29 -18.68
N THR A 96 29.91 -10.45 -18.40
CA THR A 96 31.36 -10.60 -18.11
C THR A 96 32.26 -10.04 -19.22
N ASP A 97 31.78 -9.97 -20.46
CA ASP A 97 32.47 -9.42 -21.62
C ASP A 97 32.24 -7.91 -21.82
N SER A 98 31.69 -7.21 -20.81
CA SER A 98 31.37 -5.78 -20.84
C SER A 98 30.32 -5.38 -21.90
N VAL A 99 29.42 -6.29 -22.26
CA VAL A 99 28.29 -6.02 -23.15
C VAL A 99 27.06 -5.70 -22.29
N TYR A 100 26.42 -4.54 -22.55
CA TYR A 100 25.17 -4.16 -21.90
C TYR A 100 23.98 -4.78 -22.62
N TYR A 101 23.02 -5.29 -21.86
CA TYR A 101 21.74 -5.78 -22.37
C TYR A 101 20.59 -5.33 -21.47
N ALA A 102 19.44 -5.09 -22.09
CA ALA A 102 18.24 -4.73 -21.35
C ALA A 102 17.48 -5.99 -20.91
N VAL A 103 17.05 -5.99 -19.68
CA VAL A 103 16.21 -7.05 -19.09
C VAL A 103 14.85 -6.47 -18.77
N TYR A 104 13.80 -7.20 -19.11
CA TYR A 104 12.41 -6.86 -18.84
C TYR A 104 11.72 -8.06 -18.23
N SER A 105 11.01 -7.83 -17.16
CA SER A 105 10.16 -8.85 -16.55
C SER A 105 8.82 -8.29 -16.12
N LEU A 106 7.82 -9.13 -16.15
CA LEU A 106 6.49 -8.82 -15.64
C LEU A 106 6.05 -9.96 -14.71
N ASP A 107 5.86 -9.61 -13.45
CA ASP A 107 5.25 -10.50 -12.48
C ASP A 107 3.85 -10.03 -12.10
N THR A 108 2.98 -10.98 -11.80
CA THR A 108 1.63 -10.72 -11.33
C THR A 108 1.47 -11.22 -9.92
N VAL A 109 0.99 -10.36 -9.03
CA VAL A 109 0.73 -10.68 -7.63
C VAL A 109 -0.76 -10.57 -7.36
N TYR A 110 -1.35 -11.61 -6.78
CA TYR A 110 -2.75 -11.70 -6.38
C TYR A 110 -2.82 -11.73 -4.86
N ILE A 111 -3.55 -10.78 -4.27
CA ILE A 111 -3.72 -10.66 -2.82
C ILE A 111 -5.20 -10.88 -2.51
N ALA A 112 -5.54 -12.06 -2.02
CA ALA A 112 -6.88 -12.32 -1.52
C ALA A 112 -7.04 -11.78 -0.10
N LYS A 113 -8.20 -11.22 0.22
CA LYS A 113 -8.45 -10.56 1.48
C LYS A 113 -9.93 -10.48 1.85
N ASP A 114 -10.20 -10.39 3.14
CA ASP A 114 -11.50 -10.02 3.68
C ASP A 114 -11.52 -8.51 3.95
N ASN A 115 -12.62 -7.85 3.55
CA ASN A 115 -12.83 -6.41 3.72
C ASN A 115 -13.82 -6.19 4.86
N THR A 116 -13.39 -5.57 5.95
CA THR A 116 -14.22 -5.30 7.15
C THR A 116 -14.50 -3.81 7.28
N PRO A 117 -15.78 -3.38 7.24
CA PRO A 117 -16.13 -1.99 7.46
C PRO A 117 -15.67 -1.50 8.84
N HIS A 118 -15.08 -0.32 8.89
CA HIS A 118 -14.63 0.33 10.12
C HIS A 118 -15.26 1.72 10.25
N PHE A 119 -15.82 2.01 11.42
CA PHE A 119 -16.49 3.25 11.73
C PHE A 119 -15.69 4.02 12.79
N GLU A 120 -15.24 5.22 12.47
CA GLU A 120 -14.66 6.15 13.44
C GLU A 120 -15.75 6.95 14.18
N SER A 121 -16.71 7.47 13.43
CA SER A 121 -17.78 8.31 13.92
C SER A 121 -18.97 8.28 12.96
N VAL A 122 -20.14 8.69 13.45
CA VAL A 122 -21.36 8.83 12.63
C VAL A 122 -21.23 9.90 11.54
N ASP A 123 -20.31 10.84 11.72
CA ASP A 123 -20.07 11.95 10.79
C ASP A 123 -18.96 11.64 9.77
N CYS A 124 -18.26 10.50 9.92
CA CYS A 124 -17.19 10.09 9.03
C CYS A 124 -17.67 9.08 7.99
N ALA A 125 -17.06 9.12 6.80
CA ALA A 125 -17.26 8.08 5.80
C ALA A 125 -16.73 6.74 6.33
N ILE A 126 -17.36 5.64 5.90
CA ILE A 126 -16.92 4.29 6.27
C ILE A 126 -15.53 4.06 5.65
N SER A 127 -14.57 3.65 6.47
CA SER A 127 -13.29 3.10 6.05
C SER A 127 -13.35 1.57 6.03
N TYR A 128 -12.35 0.92 5.45
CA TYR A 128 -12.25 -0.52 5.44
C TYR A 128 -10.89 -0.94 5.96
N PHE A 129 -10.88 -1.88 6.90
CA PHE A 129 -9.70 -2.65 7.27
C PHE A 129 -9.73 -3.98 6.52
N HIS A 130 -8.56 -4.58 6.32
CA HIS A 130 -8.46 -5.80 5.55
C HIS A 130 -7.72 -6.86 6.33
N THR A 131 -8.06 -8.12 6.04
CA THR A 131 -7.29 -9.27 6.52
C THR A 131 -6.85 -10.07 5.30
N ILE A 132 -5.54 -10.12 5.06
CA ILE A 132 -4.95 -10.90 3.97
C ILE A 132 -5.21 -12.39 4.26
N THR A 133 -5.83 -13.09 3.32
CA THR A 133 -6.22 -14.50 3.46
C THR A 133 -5.38 -15.42 2.59
N ASP A 134 -4.89 -14.93 1.44
CA ASP A 134 -4.04 -15.71 0.53
C ASP A 134 -3.16 -14.78 -0.31
N LEU A 135 -2.05 -15.32 -0.80
CA LEU A 135 -1.10 -14.64 -1.66
C LEU A 135 -0.60 -15.59 -2.75
N ARG A 136 -0.76 -15.21 -4.01
CA ARG A 136 -0.24 -15.94 -5.17
C ARG A 136 0.52 -14.99 -6.06
N TYR A 137 1.58 -15.46 -6.71
CA TYR A 137 2.38 -14.63 -7.61
C TYR A 137 3.12 -15.47 -8.63
N THR A 138 3.52 -14.83 -9.74
CA THR A 138 4.47 -15.40 -10.71
C THR A 138 5.90 -15.11 -10.27
N THR A 139 6.86 -15.86 -10.79
CA THR A 139 8.27 -15.83 -10.32
C THR A 139 9.24 -15.56 -11.46
N ASN A 140 8.97 -14.57 -12.31
CA ASN A 140 9.89 -14.19 -13.37
C ASN A 140 11.09 -13.40 -12.81
N ARG A 141 10.82 -12.36 -12.03
CA ARG A 141 11.81 -11.55 -11.30
C ARG A 141 11.60 -11.61 -9.80
N ILE A 142 10.37 -11.75 -9.35
CA ILE A 142 10.05 -12.01 -7.94
C ILE A 142 10.50 -13.44 -7.61
N LYS A 143 11.35 -13.57 -6.60
CA LYS A 143 11.81 -14.87 -6.08
C LYS A 143 10.82 -15.43 -5.06
N ARG A 144 10.46 -14.59 -4.08
CA ARG A 144 9.59 -14.97 -2.95
C ARG A 144 8.91 -13.73 -2.39
N ILE A 145 7.69 -13.93 -1.89
CA ILE A 145 6.99 -12.96 -1.07
C ILE A 145 6.50 -13.66 0.19
N ASP A 146 6.87 -13.13 1.36
CA ASP A 146 6.47 -13.66 2.66
C ASP A 146 5.49 -12.71 3.34
N ILE A 147 4.37 -13.25 3.84
CA ILE A 147 3.40 -12.48 4.63
C ILE A 147 3.92 -12.38 6.06
N GLN A 148 4.17 -11.14 6.54
CA GLN A 148 4.60 -10.87 7.91
C GLN A 148 3.41 -10.55 8.82
N LYS A 149 2.45 -9.78 8.30
CA LYS A 149 1.20 -9.42 8.98
C LYS A 149 0.03 -9.51 8.02
N THR A 150 -1.04 -10.13 8.48
CA THR A 150 -2.28 -10.25 7.69
C THR A 150 -3.24 -9.09 7.90
N ALA A 151 -3.23 -8.45 9.08
CA ALA A 151 -4.12 -7.35 9.40
C ALA A 151 -3.61 -6.03 8.83
N VAL A 152 -4.40 -5.41 7.96
CA VAL A 152 -4.11 -4.13 7.28
C VAL A 152 -5.08 -3.07 7.80
N ASN A 153 -4.54 -2.03 8.42
CA ASN A 153 -5.28 -0.94 9.05
C ASN A 153 -4.54 0.39 8.84
N TYR A 154 -4.80 1.41 9.66
CA TYR A 154 -4.13 2.71 9.57
C TYR A 154 -2.65 2.71 10.01
N ASP A 155 -2.16 1.62 10.58
CA ASP A 155 -0.76 1.52 11.00
C ASP A 155 0.18 1.34 9.81
N ALA A 156 0.63 2.45 9.27
CA ALA A 156 1.56 2.49 8.15
C ALA A 156 3.01 2.13 8.53
N SER A 157 3.28 1.78 9.79
CA SER A 157 4.60 1.30 10.25
C SER A 157 4.70 -0.22 10.25
N THR A 158 3.56 -0.92 10.14
CA THR A 158 3.52 -2.39 10.13
C THR A 158 3.99 -2.93 8.79
N GLU A 159 5.02 -3.75 8.81
CA GLU A 159 5.45 -4.54 7.64
C GLU A 159 4.42 -5.65 7.37
N HIS A 160 3.85 -5.66 6.16
CA HIS A 160 2.89 -6.68 5.73
C HIS A 160 3.55 -7.76 4.89
N PHE A 161 4.47 -7.37 4.00
CA PHE A 161 5.13 -8.26 3.06
C PHE A 161 6.64 -8.03 3.02
N ARG A 162 7.40 -9.14 2.96
CA ARG A 162 8.79 -9.16 2.51
C ARG A 162 8.83 -9.65 1.09
N ILE A 163 9.49 -8.93 0.22
CA ILE A 163 9.67 -9.31 -1.16
C ILE A 163 11.16 -9.51 -1.45
N HIS A 164 11.46 -10.64 -2.08
CA HIS A 164 12.80 -11.02 -2.53
C HIS A 164 12.80 -11.10 -4.04
N PHE A 165 13.81 -10.53 -4.65
CA PHE A 165 13.99 -10.59 -6.10
C PHE A 165 15.12 -11.58 -6.46
N ASN A 166 15.03 -12.19 -7.64
CA ASN A 166 16.11 -12.97 -8.17
C ASN A 166 17.32 -12.06 -8.46
N GLU A 167 18.52 -12.49 -8.06
CA GLU A 167 19.77 -11.89 -8.55
C GLU A 167 19.95 -12.25 -10.03
N GLU A 168 20.51 -11.36 -10.82
CA GLU A 168 20.87 -11.59 -12.22
C GLU A 168 22.38 -11.70 -12.40
#